data_4e63066f6101ab7706df34d2d801bd23
#
_entry.id   4e63066f6101ab7706df34d2d801bd23
#
_cell.length_a   1.000
_cell.length_b   1.000
_cell.length_c   1.000
_cell.angle_alpha   90.00
_cell.angle_beta   90.00
_cell.angle_gamma   90.00
#
_symmetry.space_group_name_H-M   'P 1'
#
loop_
_entity.id
_entity.type
_entity.pdbx_description
1 polymer ?
#
loop_
_entity_poly.entity_id
_entity_poly.type
_entity_poly.pdbx_seq_one_letter_code
_entity_poly.pdbx_strand_id
1 'polypeptide(L)'
;MMMCLIILATMLIKIPIPFTQGYVHLGDAMIFLSVLILGWKYGIVAAGVGSMLGDIIGGAAAWAPWTLVIKGGMALIMGACLKGGDSKLKEVIGMILAGAFMVAGYYVAEGVMYGNWVAAAIGIPWNIGQFTVGMVIAEILSAALQKTPAGRYFTYKKSL
;
A
#
# COMPACT_ATOMS: atom_id res chain seq x y z
N MET A 1 -11.57 -6.60 9.48
CA MET A 1 -11.27 -5.23 9.98
C MET A 1 -10.22 -4.53 9.13
N MET A 2 -8.96 -5.01 8.99
CA MET A 2 -7.93 -4.30 8.17
C MET A 2 -8.34 -4.12 6.71
N MET A 3 -8.94 -5.11 6.04
CA MET A 3 -9.49 -4.93 4.69
C MET A 3 -10.49 -3.78 4.61
N CYS A 4 -11.41 -3.67 5.57
CA CYS A 4 -12.37 -2.56 5.60
C CYS A 4 -11.67 -1.19 5.73
N LEU A 5 -10.62 -1.10 6.55
CA LEU A 5 -9.83 0.12 6.68
C LEU A 5 -9.11 0.47 5.38
N ILE A 6 -8.57 -0.53 4.67
CA ILE A 6 -7.95 -0.33 3.36
C ILE A 6 -8.99 0.17 2.35
N ILE A 7 -10.16 -0.46 2.27
CA ILE A 7 -11.25 -0.02 1.39
C ILE A 7 -11.65 1.42 1.70
N LEU A 8 -11.91 1.75 2.96
CA LEU A 8 -12.28 3.09 3.37
C LEU A 8 -11.21 4.12 3.02
N ALA A 9 -9.93 3.84 3.35
CA ALA A 9 -8.83 4.75 3.06
C ALA A 9 -8.59 4.93 1.55
N THR A 10 -8.90 3.91 0.74
CA THR A 10 -8.85 3.99 -0.72
C THR A 10 -10.00 4.85 -1.27
N MET A 11 -11.17 4.81 -0.63
CA MET A 11 -12.37 5.49 -1.14
C MET A 11 -12.53 6.93 -0.65
N LEU A 12 -12.09 7.24 0.58
CA LEU A 12 -12.34 8.54 1.22
C LEU A 12 -11.62 9.70 0.54
N ILE A 13 -10.38 9.48 0.10
CA ILE A 13 -9.57 10.50 -0.55
C ILE A 13 -9.02 9.93 -1.84
N LYS A 14 -9.56 10.39 -2.96
CA LYS A 14 -9.10 10.05 -4.31
C LYS A 14 -8.67 11.33 -5.02
N ILE A 15 -7.42 11.39 -5.41
CA ILE A 15 -6.87 12.51 -6.20
C ILE A 15 -6.59 11.96 -7.58
N PRO A 16 -7.33 12.39 -8.63
CA PRO A 16 -7.12 11.91 -9.99
C PRO A 16 -5.74 12.35 -10.50
N ILE A 17 -5.07 11.46 -11.23
CA ILE A 17 -3.80 11.76 -11.87
C ILE A 17 -4.10 12.40 -13.23
N PRO A 18 -3.60 13.62 -13.51
CA PRO A 18 -3.83 14.28 -14.80
C PRO A 18 -3.36 13.41 -15.98
N PHE A 19 -4.10 13.44 -17.05
CA PHE A 19 -3.82 12.72 -18.31
C PHE A 19 -3.82 11.19 -18.22
N THR A 20 -4.18 10.60 -17.06
CA THR A 20 -4.34 9.16 -16.88
C THR A 20 -5.73 8.84 -16.36
N GLN A 21 -6.08 7.56 -16.33
CA GLN A 21 -7.32 7.11 -15.68
C GLN A 21 -7.07 6.60 -14.25
N GLY A 22 -5.85 6.80 -13.76
CA GLY A 22 -5.45 6.46 -12.41
C GLY A 22 -5.80 7.54 -11.38
N TYR A 23 -5.69 7.18 -10.12
CA TYR A 23 -5.84 8.09 -8.99
C TYR A 23 -4.92 7.66 -7.83
N VAL A 24 -4.53 8.62 -7.00
CA VAL A 24 -3.80 8.34 -5.76
C VAL A 24 -4.74 8.43 -4.55
N HIS A 25 -4.42 7.67 -3.51
CA HIS A 25 -5.26 7.54 -2.32
C HIS A 25 -4.46 7.18 -1.06
N LEU A 26 -5.06 7.24 0.12
CA LEU A 26 -4.40 6.94 1.39
C LEU A 26 -4.37 5.45 1.78
N GLY A 27 -4.84 4.56 0.91
CA GLY A 27 -4.88 3.11 1.19
C GLY A 27 -3.54 2.51 1.56
N ASP A 28 -2.42 3.03 1.04
CA ASP A 28 -1.07 2.51 1.29
C ASP A 28 -0.66 2.60 2.76
N ALA A 29 -1.12 3.62 3.48
CA ALA A 29 -0.91 3.71 4.91
C ALA A 29 -1.51 2.50 5.65
N MET A 30 -2.73 2.11 5.27
CA MET A 30 -3.40 0.95 5.85
C MET A 30 -2.78 -0.37 5.41
N ILE A 31 -2.20 -0.44 4.20
CA ILE A 31 -1.45 -1.61 3.72
C ILE A 31 -0.22 -1.82 4.57
N PHE A 32 0.63 -0.80 4.74
CA PHE A 32 1.81 -0.89 5.58
C PHE A 32 1.45 -1.24 7.03
N LEU A 33 0.45 -0.59 7.59
CA LEU A 33 -0.05 -0.88 8.93
C LEU A 33 -0.58 -2.31 9.05
N SER A 34 -1.25 -2.84 8.02
CA SER A 34 -1.75 -4.22 8.02
C SER A 34 -0.64 -5.25 8.10
N VAL A 35 0.50 -5.02 7.45
CA VAL A 35 1.68 -5.89 7.53
C VAL A 35 2.26 -5.85 8.94
N LEU A 36 2.37 -4.67 9.56
CA LEU A 36 2.91 -4.53 10.92
C LEU A 36 2.03 -5.23 11.96
N ILE A 37 0.71 -5.14 11.82
CA ILE A 37 -0.25 -5.73 12.77
C ILE A 37 -0.45 -7.22 12.52
N LEU A 38 -0.79 -7.61 11.29
CA LEU A 38 -1.22 -8.98 10.96
C LEU A 38 -0.06 -9.90 10.56
N GLY A 39 1.11 -9.33 10.31
CA GLY A 39 2.22 -10.04 9.70
C GLY A 39 2.04 -10.21 8.18
N TRP A 40 3.09 -10.70 7.53
CA TRP A 40 3.16 -10.75 6.07
C TRP A 40 2.07 -11.60 5.40
N LYS A 41 1.73 -12.78 5.97
CA LYS A 41 0.76 -13.70 5.36
C LYS A 41 -0.65 -13.09 5.25
N TYR A 42 -1.16 -12.61 6.37
CA TYR A 42 -2.49 -11.98 6.41
C TYR A 42 -2.46 -10.56 5.85
N GLY A 43 -1.30 -9.87 5.94
CA GLY A 43 -1.08 -8.58 5.32
C GLY A 43 -1.22 -8.61 3.81
N ILE A 44 -0.69 -9.65 3.13
CA ILE A 44 -0.84 -9.83 1.67
C ILE A 44 -2.32 -9.93 1.28
N VAL A 45 -3.08 -10.77 1.99
CA VAL A 45 -4.51 -10.94 1.69
C VAL A 45 -5.28 -9.65 1.96
N ALA A 46 -5.03 -9.00 3.10
CA ALA A 46 -5.69 -7.75 3.44
C ALA A 46 -5.38 -6.64 2.43
N ALA A 47 -4.11 -6.50 2.03
CA ALA A 47 -3.67 -5.51 1.07
C ALA A 47 -4.22 -5.76 -0.33
N GLY A 48 -4.01 -6.95 -0.87
CA GLY A 48 -4.44 -7.28 -2.24
C GLY A 48 -5.95 -7.28 -2.39
N VAL A 49 -6.65 -8.09 -1.59
CA VAL A 49 -8.11 -8.21 -1.69
C VAL A 49 -8.81 -6.93 -1.24
N GLY A 50 -8.34 -6.28 -0.16
CA GLY A 50 -8.92 -5.02 0.31
C GLY A 50 -8.82 -3.91 -0.73
N SER A 51 -7.65 -3.75 -1.37
CA SER A 51 -7.48 -2.72 -2.41
C SER A 51 -8.27 -3.06 -3.68
N MET A 52 -8.28 -4.33 -4.10
CA MET A 52 -9.09 -4.79 -5.24
C MET A 52 -10.58 -4.48 -5.04
N LEU A 53 -11.12 -4.80 -3.86
CA LEU A 53 -12.52 -4.49 -3.53
C LEU A 53 -12.75 -2.98 -3.47
N GLY A 54 -11.80 -2.20 -2.98
CA GLY A 54 -11.85 -0.74 -3.00
C GLY A 54 -11.97 -0.17 -4.42
N ASP A 55 -11.26 -0.75 -5.39
CA ASP A 55 -11.37 -0.35 -6.79
C ASP A 55 -12.72 -0.72 -7.39
N ILE A 56 -13.21 -1.94 -7.15
CA ILE A 56 -14.51 -2.41 -7.67
C ILE A 56 -15.62 -1.51 -7.13
N ILE A 57 -15.69 -1.33 -5.81
CA ILE A 57 -16.72 -0.52 -5.16
C ILE A 57 -16.57 0.97 -5.55
N GLY A 58 -15.34 1.42 -5.73
CA GLY A 58 -15.00 2.79 -6.10
C GLY A 58 -15.18 3.13 -7.58
N GLY A 59 -15.68 2.19 -8.40
CA GLY A 59 -15.93 2.41 -9.84
C GLY A 59 -14.71 2.24 -10.74
N ALA A 60 -13.59 1.73 -10.25
CA ALA A 60 -12.35 1.50 -10.99
C ALA A 60 -12.09 -0.01 -11.24
N ALA A 61 -13.14 -0.77 -11.57
CA ALA A 61 -13.09 -2.24 -11.68
C ALA A 61 -12.02 -2.75 -12.68
N ALA A 62 -11.69 -1.98 -13.72
CA ALA A 62 -10.63 -2.33 -14.68
C ALA A 62 -9.24 -2.41 -14.02
N TRP A 63 -9.02 -1.67 -12.94
CA TRP A 63 -7.78 -1.68 -12.16
C TRP A 63 -7.69 -2.85 -11.18
N ALA A 64 -8.82 -3.41 -10.76
CA ALA A 64 -8.92 -4.39 -9.69
C ALA A 64 -7.94 -5.57 -9.82
N PRO A 65 -7.76 -6.23 -10.99
CA PRO A 65 -6.79 -7.33 -11.13
C PRO A 65 -5.34 -6.86 -10.91
N TRP A 66 -4.98 -5.70 -11.46
CA TRP A 66 -3.65 -5.12 -11.30
C TRP A 66 -3.38 -4.73 -9.86
N THR A 67 -4.34 -4.06 -9.25
CA THR A 67 -4.26 -3.63 -7.84
C THR A 67 -4.13 -4.81 -6.90
N LEU A 68 -4.84 -5.92 -7.14
CA LEU A 68 -4.69 -7.15 -6.35
C LEU A 68 -3.23 -7.61 -6.30
N VAL A 69 -2.60 -7.71 -7.47
CA VAL A 69 -1.20 -8.19 -7.58
C VAL A 69 -0.22 -7.16 -7.03
N ILE A 70 -0.38 -5.89 -7.38
CA ILE A 70 0.53 -4.82 -6.98
C ILE A 70 0.48 -4.61 -5.47
N LYS A 71 -0.70 -4.48 -4.88
CA LYS A 71 -0.85 -4.21 -3.43
C LYS A 71 -0.54 -5.45 -2.58
N GLY A 72 -0.87 -6.64 -3.07
CA GLY A 72 -0.42 -7.90 -2.47
C GLY A 72 1.11 -8.03 -2.51
N GLY A 73 1.73 -7.67 -3.63
CA GLY A 73 3.19 -7.64 -3.79
C GLY A 73 3.88 -6.64 -2.87
N MET A 74 3.31 -5.45 -2.66
CA MET A 74 3.81 -4.48 -1.66
C MET A 74 3.88 -5.11 -0.27
N ALA A 75 2.80 -5.75 0.17
CA ALA A 75 2.74 -6.39 1.48
C ALA A 75 3.72 -7.56 1.60
N LEU A 76 3.91 -8.33 0.51
CA LEU A 76 4.88 -9.42 0.45
C LEU A 76 6.31 -8.89 0.60
N ILE A 77 6.70 -7.87 -0.15
CA ILE A 77 8.05 -7.28 -0.13
C ILE A 77 8.36 -6.72 1.26
N MET A 78 7.48 -5.89 1.81
CA MET A 78 7.65 -5.35 3.16
C MET A 78 7.78 -6.48 4.19
N GLY A 79 6.88 -7.46 4.12
CA GLY A 79 6.91 -8.61 5.02
C GLY A 79 8.17 -9.46 4.90
N ALA A 80 8.71 -9.61 3.70
CA ALA A 80 9.98 -10.31 3.46
C ALA A 80 11.16 -9.59 4.13
N CYS A 81 11.19 -8.25 4.08
CA CYS A 81 12.22 -7.46 4.77
C CYS A 81 12.14 -7.61 6.30
N LEU A 82 10.96 -7.81 6.85
CA LEU A 82 10.72 -7.95 8.29
C LEU A 82 10.96 -9.37 8.83
N LYS A 83 11.09 -10.39 7.96
CA LYS A 83 11.35 -11.80 8.35
C LYS A 83 12.66 -11.97 9.09
N GLY A 84 13.43 -11.26 9.45
CA GLY A 84 14.71 -11.49 10.17
C GLY A 84 14.88 -10.64 11.42
N GLY A 85 13.77 -10.09 11.96
CA GLY A 85 13.79 -9.28 13.17
C GLY A 85 13.20 -7.89 12.97
N ASP A 86 12.72 -7.32 14.07
CA ASP A 86 11.94 -6.08 14.12
C ASP A 86 12.87 -4.86 14.20
N SER A 87 13.63 -4.62 13.13
CA SER A 87 14.49 -3.43 13.06
C SER A 87 13.75 -2.30 12.34
N LYS A 88 13.82 -1.10 12.90
CA LYS A 88 13.29 0.11 12.29
C LYS A 88 13.85 0.35 10.88
N LEU A 89 15.13 0.05 10.69
CA LEU A 89 15.76 0.15 9.38
C LEU A 89 15.13 -0.81 8.36
N LYS A 90 14.86 -2.06 8.76
CA LYS A 90 14.19 -3.05 7.90
C LYS A 90 12.75 -2.64 7.56
N GLU A 91 12.04 -2.06 8.50
CA GLU A 91 10.69 -1.53 8.31
C GLU A 91 10.68 -0.44 7.22
N VAL A 92 11.55 0.57 7.36
CA VAL A 92 11.67 1.67 6.40
C VAL A 92 12.14 1.18 5.02
N ILE A 93 13.17 0.33 4.97
CA ILE A 93 13.65 -0.27 3.72
C ILE A 93 12.53 -1.09 3.06
N GLY A 94 11.80 -1.88 3.84
CA GLY A 94 10.68 -2.67 3.35
C GLY A 94 9.57 -1.81 2.74
N MET A 95 9.22 -0.70 3.36
CA MET A 95 8.24 0.25 2.83
C MET A 95 8.74 0.92 1.55
N ILE A 96 10.00 1.33 1.49
CA ILE A 96 10.60 1.95 0.28
C ILE A 96 10.60 0.95 -0.88
N LEU A 97 11.05 -0.28 -0.66
CA LEU A 97 11.08 -1.31 -1.71
C LEU A 97 9.67 -1.68 -2.17
N ALA A 98 8.71 -1.78 -1.25
CA ALA A 98 7.32 -2.01 -1.57
C ALA A 98 6.72 -0.84 -2.39
N GLY A 99 7.03 0.39 -2.03
CA GLY A 99 6.63 1.59 -2.77
C GLY A 99 7.24 1.63 -4.18
N ALA A 100 8.53 1.34 -4.31
CA ALA A 100 9.19 1.26 -5.62
C ALA A 100 8.56 0.18 -6.52
N PHE A 101 8.25 -0.99 -5.96
CA PHE A 101 7.53 -2.04 -6.66
C PHE A 101 6.15 -1.57 -7.13
N MET A 102 5.41 -0.84 -6.28
CA MET A 102 4.11 -0.28 -6.63
C MET A 102 4.21 0.70 -7.79
N VAL A 103 5.16 1.63 -7.74
CA VAL A 103 5.38 2.63 -8.81
C VAL A 103 5.65 1.94 -10.14
N ALA A 104 6.56 0.95 -10.16
CA ALA A 104 6.87 0.17 -11.35
C ALA A 104 5.65 -0.63 -11.83
N GLY A 105 4.90 -1.25 -10.90
CA GLY A 105 3.72 -2.04 -11.20
C GLY A 105 2.61 -1.21 -11.88
N TYR A 106 2.31 -0.04 -11.34
CA TYR A 106 1.30 0.83 -11.96
C TYR A 106 1.76 1.44 -13.27
N TYR A 107 3.05 1.79 -13.41
CA TYR A 107 3.60 2.22 -14.69
C TYR A 107 3.39 1.16 -15.77
N VAL A 108 3.70 -0.11 -15.47
CA VAL A 108 3.50 -1.22 -16.41
C VAL A 108 2.00 -1.46 -16.67
N ALA A 109 1.18 -1.45 -15.62
CA ALA A 109 -0.27 -1.65 -15.76
C ALA A 109 -0.89 -0.59 -16.68
N GLU A 110 -0.58 0.70 -16.48
CA GLU A 110 -1.06 1.78 -17.36
C GLU A 110 -0.54 1.64 -18.78
N GLY A 111 0.75 1.36 -18.95
CA GLY A 111 1.35 1.17 -20.27
C GLY A 111 0.69 0.05 -21.07
N VAL A 112 0.34 -1.06 -20.41
CA VAL A 112 -0.34 -2.20 -21.00
C VAL A 112 -1.82 -1.91 -21.26
N MET A 113 -2.53 -1.32 -20.30
CA MET A 113 -3.97 -1.08 -20.41
C MET A 113 -4.33 -0.04 -21.47
N TYR A 114 -3.52 1.01 -21.58
CA TYR A 114 -3.82 2.16 -22.43
C TYR A 114 -2.88 2.31 -23.64
N GLY A 115 -1.85 1.48 -23.74
CA GLY A 115 -0.90 1.50 -24.86
C GLY A 115 -0.05 2.79 -24.94
N ASN A 116 -0.03 3.62 -23.88
CA ASN A 116 0.66 4.90 -23.86
C ASN A 116 1.65 5.00 -22.70
N TRP A 117 2.90 4.60 -22.94
CA TRP A 117 3.96 4.60 -21.95
C TRP A 117 4.40 6.00 -21.51
N VAL A 118 4.23 7.01 -22.37
CA VAL A 118 4.55 8.40 -22.02
C VAL A 118 3.53 8.95 -21.03
N ALA A 119 2.24 8.68 -21.27
CA ALA A 119 1.18 9.06 -20.32
C ALA A 119 1.34 8.30 -19.00
N ALA A 120 1.66 7.01 -19.03
CA ALA A 120 1.93 6.21 -17.82
C ALA A 120 3.08 6.78 -16.98
N ALA A 121 4.12 7.35 -17.62
CA ALA A 121 5.23 7.98 -16.90
C ALA A 121 4.80 9.20 -16.06
N ILE A 122 3.72 9.88 -16.43
CA ILE A 122 3.16 11.00 -15.63
C ILE A 122 2.63 10.49 -14.28
N GLY A 123 2.20 9.23 -14.19
CA GLY A 123 1.76 8.60 -12.96
C GLY A 123 2.89 8.36 -11.94
N ILE A 124 4.15 8.27 -12.38
CA ILE A 124 5.30 7.96 -11.51
C ILE A 124 5.41 8.92 -10.32
N PRO A 125 5.52 10.25 -10.49
CA PRO A 125 5.65 11.17 -9.36
C PRO A 125 4.44 11.13 -8.42
N TRP A 126 3.24 10.92 -8.94
CA TRP A 126 2.03 10.79 -8.13
C TRP A 126 2.05 9.54 -7.26
N ASN A 127 2.43 8.41 -7.82
CA ASN A 127 2.58 7.15 -7.09
C ASN A 127 3.71 7.22 -6.06
N ILE A 128 4.82 7.92 -6.35
CA ILE A 128 5.88 8.19 -5.37
C ILE A 128 5.33 9.02 -4.21
N GLY A 129 4.59 10.08 -4.48
CA GLY A 129 3.92 10.88 -3.46
C GLY A 129 2.95 10.04 -2.63
N GLN A 130 2.15 9.18 -3.26
CA GLN A 130 1.19 8.30 -2.59
C GLN A 130 1.86 7.40 -1.56
N PHE A 131 2.87 6.61 -1.94
CA PHE A 131 3.48 5.70 -0.98
C PHE A 131 4.30 6.43 0.08
N THR A 132 4.91 7.57 -0.25
CA THR A 132 5.65 8.38 0.72
C THR A 132 4.74 8.92 1.81
N VAL A 133 3.60 9.49 1.45
CA VAL A 133 2.58 9.93 2.41
C VAL A 133 2.04 8.74 3.19
N GLY A 134 1.78 7.61 2.50
CA GLY A 134 1.36 6.36 3.12
C GLY A 134 2.34 5.85 4.18
N MET A 135 3.65 5.90 3.89
CA MET A 135 4.71 5.57 4.84
C MET A 135 4.64 6.45 6.10
N VAL A 136 4.62 7.77 5.91
CA VAL A 136 4.60 8.71 7.04
C VAL A 136 3.38 8.47 7.94
N ILE A 137 2.20 8.31 7.33
CA ILE A 137 0.96 8.04 8.09
C ILE A 137 1.04 6.69 8.80
N ALA A 138 1.51 5.63 8.14
CA ALA A 138 1.66 4.31 8.76
C ALA A 138 2.60 4.35 9.96
N GLU A 139 3.71 5.10 9.85
CA GLU A 139 4.68 5.28 10.93
C GLU A 139 4.09 6.00 12.14
N ILE A 140 3.36 7.10 11.90
CA ILE A 140 2.70 7.87 12.97
C ILE A 140 1.64 7.00 13.66
N LEU A 141 0.79 6.32 12.88
CA LEU A 141 -0.26 5.45 13.42
C LEU A 141 0.33 4.25 14.17
N SER A 142 1.36 3.61 13.61
CA SER A 142 2.06 2.50 14.27
C SER A 142 2.64 2.94 15.60
N ALA A 143 3.34 4.07 15.65
CA ALA A 143 3.92 4.61 16.88
C ALA A 143 2.86 4.97 17.93
N ALA A 144 1.74 5.54 17.50
CA ALA A 144 0.64 5.88 18.39
C ALA A 144 -0.06 4.63 18.94
N LEU A 145 -0.41 3.67 18.06
CA LEU A 145 -1.11 2.46 18.44
C LEU A 145 -0.29 1.53 19.35
N GLN A 146 1.02 1.45 19.14
CA GLN A 146 1.90 0.64 19.99
C GLN A 146 1.99 1.15 21.44
N LYS A 147 1.71 2.42 21.69
CA LYS A 147 1.61 3.00 23.05
C LYS A 147 0.28 2.72 23.75
N THR A 148 -0.69 2.13 23.06
CA THR A 148 -2.00 1.77 23.58
C THR A 148 -2.11 0.26 23.82
N PRO A 149 -3.17 -0.23 24.46
CA PRO A 149 -3.44 -1.67 24.54
C PRO A 149 -3.50 -2.40 23.18
N ALA A 150 -3.71 -1.66 22.10
CA ALA A 150 -3.68 -2.22 20.73
C ALA A 150 -2.28 -2.68 20.30
N GLY A 151 -1.21 -2.19 20.93
CA GLY A 151 0.16 -2.62 20.66
C GLY A 151 0.40 -4.12 20.86
N ARG A 152 -0.43 -4.79 21.68
CA ARG A 152 -0.38 -6.26 21.85
C ARG A 152 -0.68 -7.06 20.59
N TYR A 153 -1.39 -6.48 19.63
CA TYR A 153 -1.80 -7.14 18.38
C TYR A 153 -0.77 -7.00 17.25
N PHE A 154 0.29 -6.21 17.45
CA PHE A 154 1.33 -6.06 16.45
C PHE A 154 2.18 -7.33 16.36
N THR A 155 2.29 -7.87 15.14
CA THR A 155 3.20 -8.97 14.83
C THR A 155 4.66 -8.48 14.84
N TYR A 156 4.89 -7.30 14.29
CA TYR A 156 6.19 -6.63 14.29
C TYR A 156 6.14 -5.43 15.23
N LYS A 157 6.83 -5.54 16.37
CA LYS A 157 6.88 -4.49 17.40
C LYS A 157 8.13 -3.65 17.23
N LYS A 158 8.00 -2.35 17.40
CA LYS A 158 9.18 -1.48 17.53
C LYS A 158 9.95 -1.85 18.81
N SER A 159 11.23 -2.16 18.70
CA SER A 159 12.13 -2.06 19.84
C SER A 159 12.24 -0.56 20.17
N LEU A 160 11.61 -0.18 21.27
CA LEU A 160 11.75 1.15 21.88
C LEU A 160 13.19 1.32 22.39
#